data_bb9a686b728ecf1103bbf56c12f81160
#
_entry.id   bb9a686b728ecf1103bbf56c12f81160
#
_cell.length_a   1.000
_cell.length_b   1.000
_cell.length_c   1.000
_cell.angle_alpha   90.00
_cell.angle_beta   90.00
_cell.angle_gamma   90.00
#
_symmetry.space_group_name_H-M   'P 1'
#
loop_
_entity.id
_entity.type
_entity.pdbx_description
1 polymer ?
#
loop_
_entity_poly.entity_id
_entity_poly.type
_entity_poly.pdbx_seq_one_letter_code
_entity_poly.pdbx_strand_id
1 'polypeptide(L)' 'MKVGCGFVEKTVHGQRYLYVWTFEPHGVGVRKVERYVGPARRPEVRQKALRELEALATRAAAQLERRRAAWRRQLAAP' A
#
# COMPACT_ATOMS: atom_id res chain seq x y z
N MET A 1 10.72 -6.41 -7.69
CA MET A 1 9.29 -6.15 -7.46
C MET A 1 9.14 -5.16 -6.31
N LYS A 2 8.34 -4.13 -6.49
CA LYS A 2 8.09 -3.15 -5.45
C LYS A 2 7.00 -3.63 -4.51
N VAL A 3 7.23 -3.45 -3.21
CA VAL A 3 6.25 -3.73 -2.17
C VAL A 3 6.13 -2.47 -1.34
N GLY A 4 4.91 -2.01 -1.14
CA GLY A 4 4.70 -0.83 -0.32
C GLY A 4 3.27 -0.33 -0.41
N CYS A 5 2.97 0.60 0.49
CA CYS A 5 1.69 1.28 0.54
C CYS A 5 1.87 2.60 1.29
N GLY A 6 0.88 3.46 1.17
CA GLY A 6 0.89 4.73 1.86
C GLY A 6 -0.37 5.51 1.58
N PHE A 7 -0.39 6.75 2.01
CA PHE A 7 -1.49 7.64 1.71
C PHE A 7 -0.98 8.97 1.19
N VAL A 8 -1.86 9.70 0.54
CA VAL A 8 -1.56 11.04 0.04
C VAL A 8 -2.81 11.91 0.20
N GLU A 9 -2.60 13.17 0.52
CA GLU A 9 -3.66 14.18 0.50
C GLU A 9 -3.54 15.00 -0.78
N LYS A 10 -4.66 15.16 -1.47
CA LYS A 10 -4.72 16.00 -2.65
C LYS A 10 -5.69 17.14 -2.40
N THR A 11 -5.31 18.34 -2.80
CA THR A 11 -6.17 19.53 -2.67
C THR A 11 -6.85 19.79 -4.00
N VAL A 12 -8.18 19.84 -3.99
CA VAL A 12 -8.98 20.17 -5.15
C VAL A 12 -9.98 21.24 -4.74
N HIS A 13 -9.94 22.39 -5.42
CA HIS A 13 -10.81 23.54 -5.12
C HIS A 13 -10.79 23.92 -3.64
N GLY A 14 -9.59 23.94 -3.04
CA GLY A 14 -9.41 24.34 -1.66
C GLY A 14 -9.76 23.30 -0.61
N GLN A 15 -10.23 22.13 -1.02
CA GLN A 15 -10.56 21.04 -0.11
C GLN A 15 -9.55 19.90 -0.25
N ARG A 16 -9.25 19.26 0.90
CA ARG A 16 -8.30 18.14 0.94
C ARG A 16 -9.03 16.83 0.92
N TYR A 17 -8.51 15.89 0.11
CA TYR A 17 -9.05 14.55 -0.03
C TYR A 17 -7.97 13.52 0.22
N LEU A 18 -8.32 12.42 0.88
CA LEU A 18 -7.40 11.32 1.17
C LEU A 18 -7.50 10.24 0.12
N TYR A 19 -6.33 9.77 -0.32
CA TYR A 19 -6.16 8.62 -1.20
C TYR A 19 -5.20 7.65 -0.53
N VAL A 20 -5.48 6.36 -0.70
CA VAL A 20 -4.59 5.29 -0.27
C VAL A 20 -3.98 4.68 -1.52
N TRP A 21 -2.69 4.41 -1.50
CA TRP A 21 -2.01 3.83 -2.66
C TRP A 21 -1.28 2.54 -2.30
N THR A 22 -1.13 1.70 -3.31
CA THR A 22 -0.36 0.46 -3.22
C THR A 22 0.19 0.12 -4.60
N PHE A 23 1.03 -0.89 -4.67
CA PHE A 23 1.51 -1.42 -5.94
C PHE A 23 0.75 -2.68 -6.28
N GLU A 24 0.38 -2.81 -7.56
CA GLU A 24 -0.31 -3.99 -8.09
C GLU A 24 0.48 -4.55 -9.27
N PRO A 25 0.42 -5.87 -9.51
CA PRO A 25 1.04 -6.46 -10.69
C PRO A 25 0.47 -5.83 -11.96
N HIS A 26 1.34 -5.56 -12.93
CA HIS A 26 0.96 -5.00 -14.21
C HIS A 26 1.95 -5.49 -15.27
N GLY A 27 1.51 -6.42 -16.12
CA GLY A 27 2.40 -7.05 -17.09
C GLY A 27 3.56 -7.74 -16.39
N VAL A 28 4.79 -7.44 -16.80
CA VAL A 28 6.00 -8.00 -16.18
C VAL A 28 6.50 -7.17 -15.00
N GLY A 29 5.82 -6.08 -14.68
CA GLY A 29 6.22 -5.17 -13.59
C GLY A 29 5.09 -4.91 -12.62
N VAL A 30 5.13 -3.73 -12.02
CA VAL A 30 4.10 -3.26 -11.10
C VAL A 30 3.70 -1.84 -11.46
N ARG A 31 2.49 -1.47 -11.07
CA ARG A 31 2.04 -0.08 -11.18
C ARG A 31 1.53 0.40 -9.82
N LYS A 32 1.64 1.70 -9.60
CA LYS A 32 1.06 2.34 -8.41
C LYS A 32 -0.42 2.59 -8.66
N VAL A 33 -1.26 2.17 -7.72
CA VAL A 33 -2.71 2.36 -7.78
C VAL A 33 -3.12 3.20 -6.60
N GLU A 34 -3.88 4.27 -6.84
CA GLU A 34 -4.42 5.12 -5.80
C GLU A 34 -5.93 4.89 -5.71
N ARG A 35 -6.44 4.80 -4.48
CA ARG A 35 -7.87 4.65 -4.22
C ARG A 35 -8.36 5.84 -3.40
N TYR A 36 -9.41 6.46 -3.86
CA TYR A 36 -10.06 7.55 -3.16
C TYR A 36 -10.75 7.05 -1.90
N VAL A 37 -10.52 7.73 -0.77
CA VAL A 37 -11.14 7.38 0.50
C VAL A 37 -12.23 8.38 0.88
N GLY A 38 -11.93 9.69 0.82
CA GLY A 38 -12.91 10.71 1.15
C GLY A 38 -12.27 12.02 1.57
N PRO A 39 -13.09 12.99 2.03
CA PRO A 39 -12.58 14.27 2.52
C PRO A 39 -11.72 14.08 3.77
N ALA A 40 -10.52 14.68 3.74
CA ALA A 40 -9.54 14.49 4.81
C ALA A 40 -9.98 15.06 6.17
N ARG A 41 -10.89 16.02 6.16
CA ARG A 41 -11.38 16.67 7.41
C ARG A 41 -12.29 15.76 8.24
N ARG A 42 -12.85 14.70 7.66
CA ARG A 42 -13.79 13.83 8.37
C ARG A 42 -13.07 12.76 9.15
N PRO A 43 -13.30 12.66 10.48
CA PRO A 43 -12.62 11.63 11.28
C PRO A 43 -12.89 10.21 10.80
N GLU A 44 -14.12 9.90 10.36
CA GLU A 44 -14.48 8.58 9.87
C GLU A 44 -13.72 8.21 8.59
N VAL A 45 -13.39 9.21 7.75
CA VAL A 45 -12.59 9.00 6.55
C VAL A 45 -11.15 8.67 6.93
N ARG A 46 -10.59 9.38 7.90
CA ARG A 46 -9.24 9.14 8.39
C ARG A 46 -9.11 7.75 9.00
N GLN A 47 -10.11 7.31 9.75
CA GLN A 47 -10.14 5.99 10.33
C GLN A 47 -10.26 4.90 9.27
N LYS A 48 -11.07 5.14 8.25
CA LYS A 48 -11.20 4.21 7.12
C LYS A 48 -9.87 4.08 6.38
N ALA A 49 -9.19 5.20 6.13
CA ALA A 49 -7.88 5.19 5.49
C ALA A 49 -6.87 4.38 6.32
N LEU A 50 -6.87 4.57 7.64
CA LEU A 50 -5.97 3.82 8.51
C LEU A 50 -6.24 2.31 8.44
N ARG A 51 -7.51 1.90 8.47
CA ARG A 51 -7.86 0.47 8.36
C ARG A 51 -7.39 -0.11 7.02
N GLU A 52 -7.57 0.62 5.93
CA GLU A 52 -7.12 0.17 4.62
C GLU A 52 -5.61 0.06 4.56
N LEU A 53 -4.89 1.04 5.13
CA LEU A 53 -3.43 1.01 5.19
C LEU A 53 -2.91 -0.15 6.03
N GLU A 54 -3.52 -0.42 7.17
CA GLU A 54 -3.12 -1.55 8.01
C GLU A 54 -3.29 -2.88 7.29
N ALA A 55 -4.39 -3.04 6.55
CA ALA A 55 -4.61 -4.24 5.75
C ALA A 55 -3.57 -4.38 4.63
N LEU A 56 -3.24 -3.28 3.95
CA LEU A 56 -2.22 -3.29 2.90
C LEU A 56 -0.83 -3.58 3.48
N ALA A 57 -0.51 -3.00 4.63
CA ALA A 57 0.77 -3.23 5.30
C ALA A 57 0.92 -4.69 5.74
N THR A 58 -0.15 -5.30 6.24
CA THR A 58 -0.15 -6.71 6.60
C THR A 58 0.13 -7.60 5.40
N ARG A 59 -0.51 -7.31 4.25
CA ARG A 59 -0.25 -8.05 3.02
C ARG A 59 1.19 -7.87 2.52
N ALA A 60 1.69 -6.64 2.58
CA ALA A 60 3.07 -6.36 2.17
C ALA A 60 4.08 -7.10 3.05
N ALA A 61 3.86 -7.12 4.35
CA ALA A 61 4.71 -7.85 5.29
C ALA A 61 4.70 -9.36 5.00
N ALA A 62 3.52 -9.92 4.71
CA ALA A 62 3.42 -11.34 4.38
C ALA A 62 4.17 -11.68 3.09
N GLN A 63 4.09 -10.82 2.08
CA GLN A 63 4.83 -11.00 0.83
C GLN A 63 6.33 -10.96 1.06
N LEU A 64 6.80 -10.03 1.89
CA LEU A 64 8.20 -9.89 2.20
C LEU A 64 8.72 -11.11 2.97
N GLU A 65 7.93 -11.64 3.90
CA GLU A 65 8.30 -12.84 4.64
C GLU A 65 8.43 -14.06 3.73
N ARG A 66 7.54 -14.22 2.76
CA ARG A 66 7.65 -15.30 1.76
C ARG A 66 8.94 -15.18 0.95
N ARG A 67 9.34 -13.97 0.60
CA ARG A 67 10.60 -13.73 -0.11
C ARG A 67 11.80 -14.04 0.74
N ARG A 68 11.79 -13.62 2.00
CA ARG A 68 12.88 -13.92 2.92
C ARG A 68 13.08 -15.42 3.04
N ALA A 69 12.00 -16.18 3.18
CA ALA A 69 12.06 -17.62 3.25
C ALA A 69 12.65 -18.23 1.97
N ALA A 70 12.24 -17.71 0.81
CA ALA A 70 12.79 -18.15 -0.46
C ALA A 70 14.29 -17.84 -0.58
N TRP A 71 14.70 -16.63 -0.19
CA TRP A 71 16.11 -16.25 -0.23
C TRP A 71 16.97 -17.13 0.68
N ARG A 72 16.48 -17.44 1.87
CA ARG A 72 17.18 -18.34 2.79
C ARG A 72 17.41 -19.70 2.16
N ARG A 73 16.41 -20.26 1.50
CA ARG A 73 16.54 -21.55 0.81
C ARG A 73 17.54 -21.48 -0.34
N GLN A 74 17.49 -20.39 -1.14
CA GLN A 74 18.32 -20.27 -2.33
C GLN A 74 19.78 -19.94 -2.00
N LEU A 75 20.03 -19.09 -1.01
CA LEU A 75 21.34 -18.56 -0.74
C LEU A 75 22.08 -19.33 0.37
N ALA A 76 21.37 -20.02 1.26
CA ALA A 76 21.98 -20.83 2.31
C ALA A 76 22.34 -22.23 1.83
N ALA A 77 21.78 -22.70 0.71
CA ALA A 77 22.12 -24.00 0.14
C ALA A 77 23.55 -23.97 -0.44
N PRO A 78 24.36 -25.01 -0.21
CA PRO A 78 25.69 -25.11 -0.79
C PRO A 78 25.66 -25.30 -2.29
#